data_31fe4ba84f0d7fdd1feaf35bf3c32ecb
#
_entry.id   31fe4ba84f0d7fdd1feaf35bf3c32ecb
#
_cell.length_a   1.000
_cell.length_b   1.000
_cell.length_c   1.000
_cell.angle_alpha   90.00
_cell.angle_beta   90.00
_cell.angle_gamma   90.00
#
_symmetry.space_group_name_H-M   'P 1'
#
loop_
_entity.id
_entity.type
_entity.pdbx_description
1 polymer ?
#
loop_
_entity_poly.entity_id
_entity_poly.type
_entity_poly.pdbx_seq_one_letter_code
_entity_poly.pdbx_strand_id
1 'polypeptide(L)'
;MSPRINELLADLPESEYQILYPHLELVSLSKGQDLFQLGEVPSHVYYPAGAVVSVMKDMEDGFSVETYMLGKSSLVGHCAFMGPSYYRANVRSSGLAYKMPFATLRQLVPLCPGHTQAVMQSLGRMIAQLSQTIVCGKHHSVEKQSMRWMLIT
;
A
#
# COMPACT_ATOMS: atom_id res chain seq x y z
N MET A 1 11.24 -16.80 -3.75
CA MET A 1 10.61 -15.57 -4.33
C MET A 1 11.48 -14.37 -3.97
N SER A 2 11.66 -13.45 -4.92
CA SER A 2 12.47 -12.25 -4.70
C SER A 2 11.63 -11.07 -4.22
N PRO A 3 12.08 -10.27 -3.24
CA PRO A 3 11.40 -9.03 -2.87
C PRO A 3 11.21 -8.05 -4.04
N ARG A 4 12.02 -8.15 -5.08
CA ARG A 4 11.94 -7.31 -6.29
C ARG A 4 10.69 -7.56 -7.15
N ILE A 5 9.82 -8.49 -6.77
CA ILE A 5 8.46 -8.59 -7.34
C ILE A 5 7.65 -7.32 -7.00
N ASN A 6 7.87 -6.73 -5.84
CA ASN A 6 7.34 -5.40 -5.57
C ASN A 6 8.15 -4.35 -6.35
N GLU A 7 7.46 -3.51 -7.11
CA GLU A 7 8.08 -2.56 -8.03
C GLU A 7 8.89 -1.48 -7.30
N LEU A 8 8.48 -1.08 -6.09
CA LEU A 8 9.25 -0.11 -5.31
C LEU A 8 10.63 -0.65 -4.92
N LEU A 9 10.72 -1.97 -4.69
CA LEU A 9 11.99 -2.62 -4.37
C LEU A 9 12.78 -2.98 -5.63
N ALA A 10 12.08 -3.24 -6.75
CA ALA A 10 12.71 -3.58 -8.02
C ALA A 10 13.53 -2.42 -8.60
N ASP A 11 13.01 -1.21 -8.46
CA ASP A 11 13.58 0.00 -9.07
C ASP A 11 14.67 0.65 -8.21
N LEU A 12 14.96 0.09 -7.03
CA LEU A 12 15.99 0.63 -6.15
C LEU A 12 17.40 0.42 -6.71
N PRO A 13 18.32 1.40 -6.50
CA PRO A 13 19.75 1.16 -6.65
C PRO A 13 20.19 -0.05 -5.80
N GLU A 14 21.11 -0.84 -6.32
CA GLU A 14 21.57 -2.06 -5.63
C GLU A 14 22.08 -1.77 -4.21
N SER A 15 22.77 -0.65 -4.01
CA SER A 15 23.28 -0.23 -2.70
C SER A 15 22.15 -0.05 -1.67
N GLU A 16 21.03 0.56 -2.08
CA GLU A 16 19.89 0.75 -1.19
C GLU A 16 19.11 -0.54 -0.98
N TYR A 17 18.94 -1.36 -2.02
CA TYR A 17 18.30 -2.65 -1.91
C TYR A 17 19.02 -3.55 -0.89
N GLN A 18 20.35 -3.57 -0.90
CA GLN A 18 21.15 -4.35 0.05
C GLN A 18 21.00 -3.85 1.50
N ILE A 19 20.71 -2.58 1.70
CA ILE A 19 20.41 -2.02 3.03
C ILE A 19 19.06 -2.53 3.55
N LEU A 20 18.04 -2.57 2.70
CA LEU A 20 16.68 -2.97 3.09
C LEU A 20 16.50 -4.49 3.17
N TYR A 21 17.13 -5.23 2.27
CA TYR A 21 16.92 -6.66 2.08
C TYR A 21 17.01 -7.50 3.36
N PRO A 22 18.02 -7.32 4.25
CA PRO A 22 18.16 -8.14 5.47
C PRO A 22 17.00 -8.00 6.46
N HIS A 23 16.21 -6.93 6.33
CA HIS A 23 15.11 -6.60 7.23
C HIS A 23 13.73 -7.02 6.68
N LEU A 24 13.70 -7.53 5.45
CA LEU A 24 12.45 -7.96 4.80
C LEU A 24 12.12 -9.40 5.18
N GLU A 25 10.90 -9.61 5.65
CA GLU A 25 10.37 -10.93 5.99
C GLU A 25 9.21 -11.29 5.05
N LEU A 26 9.31 -12.43 4.40
CA LEU A 26 8.23 -12.95 3.55
C LEU A 26 7.09 -13.46 4.43
N VAL A 27 5.89 -12.97 4.17
CA VAL A 27 4.66 -13.37 4.88
C VAL A 27 3.53 -13.66 3.92
N SER A 28 2.62 -14.54 4.36
CA SER A 28 1.36 -14.80 3.68
C SER A 28 0.27 -13.95 4.31
N LEU A 29 -0.46 -13.23 3.49
CA LEU A 29 -1.61 -12.42 3.90
C LEU A 29 -2.89 -13.10 3.45
N SER A 30 -3.86 -13.22 4.36
CA SER A 30 -5.15 -13.88 4.09
C SER A 30 -6.24 -12.86 3.84
N LYS A 31 -7.10 -13.13 2.86
CA LYS A 31 -8.27 -12.29 2.57
C LYS A 31 -9.09 -12.05 3.84
N GLY A 32 -9.45 -10.79 4.06
CA GLY A 32 -10.21 -10.35 5.24
C GLY A 32 -9.35 -9.95 6.43
N GLN A 33 -8.04 -10.24 6.42
CA GLN A 33 -7.11 -9.84 7.48
C GLN A 33 -6.95 -8.32 7.50
N ASP A 34 -7.09 -7.72 8.68
CA ASP A 34 -6.73 -6.31 8.89
C ASP A 34 -5.25 -6.19 9.25
N LEU A 35 -4.55 -5.33 8.54
CA LEU A 35 -3.13 -5.06 8.80
C LEU A 35 -2.97 -3.96 9.86
N PHE A 36 -3.84 -2.98 9.85
CA PHE A 36 -3.98 -1.96 10.90
C PHE A 36 -5.35 -1.31 10.83
N GLN A 37 -5.75 -0.72 11.96
CA GLN A 37 -7.04 -0.06 12.14
C GLN A 37 -6.93 1.47 12.01
N LEU A 38 -8.06 2.13 11.83
CA LEU A 38 -8.17 3.58 11.96
C LEU A 38 -7.66 4.01 13.34
N GLY A 39 -6.83 5.04 13.38
CA GLY A 39 -6.24 5.58 14.60
C GLY A 39 -5.00 4.88 15.11
N GLU A 40 -4.63 3.73 14.53
CA GLU A 40 -3.36 3.07 14.85
C GLU A 40 -2.20 3.68 14.06
N VAL A 41 -1.03 3.74 14.68
CA VAL A 41 0.22 3.90 13.96
C VAL A 41 0.66 2.50 13.51
N PRO A 42 0.72 2.20 12.21
CA PRO A 42 1.12 0.88 11.75
C PRO A 42 2.48 0.46 12.31
N SER A 43 2.56 -0.71 12.92
CA SER A 43 3.81 -1.26 13.46
C SER A 43 4.74 -1.79 12.38
N HIS A 44 4.19 -2.18 11.24
CA HIS A 44 4.88 -2.73 10.09
C HIS A 44 4.45 -2.05 8.81
N VAL A 45 5.36 -2.05 7.85
CA VAL A 45 5.06 -1.75 6.46
C VAL A 45 5.11 -3.04 5.65
N TYR A 46 4.35 -3.07 4.55
CA TYR A 46 4.25 -4.24 3.68
C TYR A 46 4.50 -3.84 2.24
N TYR A 47 5.31 -4.64 1.56
CA TYR A 47 5.55 -4.57 0.13
C TYR A 47 4.81 -5.75 -0.52
N PRO A 48 3.60 -5.54 -1.06
CA PRO A 48 2.85 -6.63 -1.68
C PRO A 48 3.63 -7.27 -2.83
N ALA A 49 3.62 -8.62 -2.86
CA ALA A 49 4.27 -9.43 -3.89
C ALA A 49 3.26 -10.36 -4.62
N GLY A 50 1.99 -10.16 -4.34
CA GLY A 50 0.87 -10.92 -4.89
C GLY A 50 -0.42 -10.61 -4.16
N ALA A 51 -0.33 -10.25 -2.87
CA ALA A 51 -1.48 -9.78 -2.11
C ALA A 51 -1.98 -8.43 -2.64
N VAL A 52 -3.28 -8.17 -2.46
CA VAL A 52 -3.89 -6.86 -2.70
C VAL A 52 -4.54 -6.40 -1.40
N VAL A 53 -4.27 -5.16 -1.03
CA VAL A 53 -4.76 -4.54 0.21
C VAL A 53 -5.68 -3.39 -0.12
N SER A 54 -6.88 -3.39 0.48
CA SER A 54 -7.85 -2.31 0.35
C SER A 54 -7.62 -1.26 1.44
N VAL A 55 -7.63 -0.01 1.02
CA VAL A 55 -7.76 1.14 1.92
C VAL A 55 -9.25 1.36 2.17
N MET A 56 -9.69 1.14 3.42
CA MET A 56 -11.08 1.17 3.82
C MET A 56 -11.38 2.39 4.68
N LYS A 57 -12.45 3.07 4.37
CA LYS A 57 -13.01 4.12 5.23
C LYS A 57 -14.28 3.58 5.85
N ASP A 58 -14.28 3.46 7.18
CA ASP A 58 -15.44 3.05 7.94
C ASP A 58 -16.30 4.28 8.24
N MET A 59 -17.60 4.18 7.96
CA MET A 59 -18.58 5.24 8.15
C MET A 59 -19.28 5.08 9.50
N GLU A 60 -19.81 6.18 10.04
CA GLU A 60 -20.51 6.18 11.34
C GLU A 60 -21.75 5.29 11.37
N ASP A 61 -22.38 5.07 10.21
CA ASP A 61 -23.56 4.20 10.06
C ASP A 61 -23.22 2.71 9.98
N GLY A 62 -21.93 2.34 10.09
CA GLY A 62 -21.44 0.97 10.04
C GLY A 62 -21.08 0.47 8.65
N PHE A 63 -21.26 1.25 7.60
CA PHE A 63 -20.80 0.90 6.26
C PHE A 63 -19.30 1.17 6.11
N SER A 64 -18.63 0.31 5.35
CA SER A 64 -17.22 0.48 4.97
C SER A 64 -17.14 0.73 3.47
N VAL A 65 -16.34 1.73 3.09
CA VAL A 65 -16.13 2.08 1.69
C VAL A 65 -14.67 1.82 1.34
N GLU A 66 -14.44 1.04 0.28
CA GLU A 66 -13.13 0.87 -0.30
C GLU A 66 -12.80 2.11 -1.15
N THR A 67 -11.76 2.82 -0.77
CA THR A 67 -11.37 4.06 -1.44
C THR A 67 -10.20 3.85 -2.41
N TYR A 68 -9.35 2.87 -2.14
CA TYR A 68 -8.17 2.60 -2.95
C TYR A 68 -7.67 1.17 -2.73
N MET A 69 -6.96 0.61 -3.72
CA MET A 69 -6.30 -0.69 -3.62
C MET A 69 -4.79 -0.54 -3.78
N LEU A 70 -4.05 -1.24 -2.93
CA LEU A 70 -2.59 -1.26 -2.90
C LEU A 70 -2.09 -2.64 -3.30
N GLY A 71 -1.29 -2.70 -4.33
CA GLY A 71 -0.69 -3.93 -4.85
C GLY A 71 0.82 -3.83 -4.96
N LYS A 72 1.39 -4.57 -5.91
CA LYS A 72 2.85 -4.70 -6.08
C LYS A 72 3.59 -3.38 -6.41
N SER A 73 2.90 -2.32 -6.78
CA SER A 73 3.49 -0.99 -7.03
C SER A 73 3.37 -0.04 -5.84
N SER A 74 3.07 -0.57 -4.66
CA SER A 74 2.74 0.23 -3.48
C SER A 74 3.48 -0.23 -2.22
N LEU A 75 3.54 0.67 -1.23
CA LEU A 75 3.93 0.40 0.14
C LEU A 75 2.70 0.55 1.03
N VAL A 76 2.31 -0.52 1.71
CA VAL A 76 1.21 -0.50 2.69
C VAL A 76 1.77 -0.09 4.04
N GLY A 77 1.10 0.85 4.71
CA GLY A 77 1.55 1.35 6.01
C GLY A 77 2.40 2.62 5.93
N HIS A 78 2.54 3.21 4.74
CA HIS A 78 3.26 4.49 4.54
C HIS A 78 2.73 5.62 5.44
N CYS A 79 1.46 5.55 5.84
CA CYS A 79 0.85 6.52 6.76
C CYS A 79 1.54 6.58 8.13
N ALA A 80 2.28 5.55 8.54
CA ALA A 80 3.05 5.56 9.79
C ALA A 80 4.05 6.72 9.87
N PHE A 81 4.56 7.21 8.73
CA PHE A 81 5.42 8.40 8.69
C PHE A 81 4.70 9.69 9.09
N MET A 82 3.37 9.71 9.00
CA MET A 82 2.53 10.86 9.32
C MET A 82 1.85 10.74 10.69
N GLY A 83 1.93 9.57 11.34
CA GLY A 83 1.31 9.30 12.62
C GLY A 83 0.16 8.28 12.54
N PRO A 84 -0.88 8.42 13.38
CA PRO A 84 -2.03 7.52 13.37
C PRO A 84 -2.73 7.48 12.00
N SER A 85 -3.16 6.30 11.58
CA SER A 85 -3.83 6.11 10.30
C SER A 85 -5.21 6.75 10.27
N TYR A 86 -5.56 7.37 9.14
CA TYR A 86 -6.89 7.88 8.84
C TYR A 86 -7.79 6.84 8.16
N TYR A 87 -7.32 5.61 7.99
CA TYR A 87 -8.04 4.53 7.33
C TYR A 87 -7.65 3.18 7.90
N ARG A 88 -8.42 2.16 7.57
CA ARG A 88 -8.15 0.75 7.88
C ARG A 88 -7.58 0.08 6.63
N ALA A 89 -6.57 -0.76 6.81
CA ALA A 89 -6.01 -1.56 5.72
C ALA A 89 -6.46 -3.02 5.87
N ASN A 90 -7.21 -3.50 4.89
CA ASN A 90 -7.77 -4.86 4.87
C ASN A 90 -7.27 -5.63 3.64
N VAL A 91 -6.88 -6.88 3.83
CA VAL A 91 -6.44 -7.74 2.73
C VAL A 91 -7.64 -8.14 1.88
N ARG A 92 -7.70 -7.63 0.65
CA ARG A 92 -8.75 -7.92 -0.31
C ARG A 92 -8.56 -9.24 -1.02
N SER A 93 -7.33 -9.52 -1.38
CA SER A 93 -6.95 -10.74 -2.10
C SER A 93 -5.74 -11.36 -1.42
N SER A 94 -5.88 -12.63 -1.04
CA SER A 94 -4.81 -13.39 -0.41
C SER A 94 -3.58 -13.45 -1.31
N GLY A 95 -2.40 -13.44 -0.71
CA GLY A 95 -1.14 -13.51 -1.43
C GLY A 95 0.04 -13.27 -0.53
N LEU A 96 1.21 -13.16 -1.13
CA LEU A 96 2.45 -12.91 -0.41
C LEU A 96 2.76 -11.42 -0.35
N ALA A 97 3.47 -11.03 0.70
CA ALA A 97 4.05 -9.71 0.87
C ALA A 97 5.38 -9.83 1.64
N TYR A 98 6.23 -8.83 1.51
CA TYR A 98 7.38 -8.66 2.38
C TYR A 98 7.06 -7.60 3.41
N LYS A 99 7.26 -7.89 4.69
CA LYS A 99 7.05 -6.93 5.76
C LYS A 99 8.36 -6.53 6.43
N MET A 100 8.35 -5.36 7.01
CA MET A 100 9.44 -4.80 7.80
C MET A 100 8.84 -4.00 8.96
N PRO A 101 9.44 -4.02 10.17
CA PRO A 101 9.02 -3.11 11.22
C PRO A 101 9.15 -1.66 10.76
N PHE A 102 8.14 -0.86 11.03
CA PHE A 102 8.18 0.56 10.65
C PHE A 102 9.35 1.29 11.33
N ALA A 103 9.64 0.97 12.60
CA ALA A 103 10.78 1.55 13.32
C ALA A 103 12.11 1.30 12.60
N THR A 104 12.28 0.11 12.03
CA THR A 104 13.47 -0.23 11.22
C THR A 104 13.52 0.59 9.95
N LEU A 105 12.42 0.64 9.19
CA LEU A 105 12.36 1.44 7.96
C LEU A 105 12.66 2.91 8.24
N ARG A 106 12.08 3.46 9.31
CA ARG A 106 12.31 4.86 9.71
C ARG A 106 13.78 5.17 9.94
N GLN A 107 14.53 4.22 10.53
CA GLN A 107 15.98 4.38 10.74
C GLN A 107 16.76 4.29 9.42
N LEU A 108 16.29 3.50 8.45
CA LEU A 108 16.98 3.27 7.18
C LEU A 108 16.69 4.33 6.12
N VAL A 109 15.55 5.05 6.24
CA VAL A 109 15.12 6.06 5.25
C VAL A 109 16.21 7.08 4.90
N PRO A 110 16.97 7.66 5.85
CA PRO A 110 18.03 8.60 5.50
C PRO A 110 19.14 8.01 4.64
N LEU A 111 19.30 6.69 4.63
CA LEU A 111 20.30 5.96 3.85
C LEU A 111 19.75 5.53 2.47
N CYS A 112 18.45 5.68 2.24
CA CYS A 112 17.76 5.17 1.06
C CYS A 112 16.92 6.27 0.37
N PRO A 113 17.56 7.31 -0.21
CA PRO A 113 16.82 8.39 -0.88
C PRO A 113 16.03 7.92 -2.08
N GLY A 114 16.50 6.90 -2.81
CA GLY A 114 15.77 6.30 -3.93
C GLY A 114 14.50 5.60 -3.48
N HIS A 115 14.51 4.93 -2.33
CA HIS A 115 13.31 4.35 -1.74
C HIS A 115 12.29 5.44 -1.39
N THR A 116 12.71 6.51 -0.76
CA THR A 116 11.83 7.66 -0.44
C THR A 116 11.21 8.23 -1.71
N GLN A 117 11.99 8.43 -2.76
CA GLN A 117 11.49 8.91 -4.05
C GLN A 117 10.46 7.95 -4.66
N ALA A 118 10.72 6.65 -4.64
CA ALA A 118 9.80 5.64 -5.15
C ALA A 118 8.46 5.64 -4.39
N VAL A 119 8.50 5.76 -3.06
CA VAL A 119 7.29 5.88 -2.23
C VAL A 119 6.52 7.15 -2.55
N MET A 120 7.19 8.28 -2.69
CA MET A 120 6.55 9.55 -3.05
C MET A 120 5.89 9.50 -4.42
N GLN A 121 6.53 8.87 -5.40
CA GLN A 121 5.93 8.65 -6.73
C GLN A 121 4.70 7.73 -6.66
N SER A 122 4.75 6.68 -5.85
CA SER A 122 3.60 5.79 -5.61
C SER A 122 2.42 6.55 -4.99
N LEU A 123 2.67 7.42 -4.01
CA LEU A 123 1.66 8.28 -3.41
C LEU A 123 1.07 9.27 -4.43
N GLY A 124 1.89 9.83 -5.30
CA GLY A 124 1.45 10.70 -6.39
C GLY A 124 0.49 9.99 -7.34
N ARG A 125 0.81 8.75 -7.73
CA ARG A 125 -0.09 7.91 -8.54
C ARG A 125 -1.40 7.61 -7.81
N MET A 126 -1.33 7.34 -6.50
CA MET A 126 -2.52 7.11 -5.67
C MET A 126 -3.45 8.33 -5.68
N ILE A 127 -2.90 9.53 -5.48
CA ILE A 127 -3.67 10.77 -5.50
C ILE A 127 -4.32 10.98 -6.88
N ALA A 128 -3.59 10.74 -7.97
CA ALA A 128 -4.11 10.85 -9.32
C ALA A 128 -5.27 9.88 -9.57
N GLN A 129 -5.16 8.64 -9.10
CA GLN A 129 -6.23 7.64 -9.23
C GLN A 129 -7.45 7.97 -8.37
N LEU A 130 -7.27 8.48 -7.15
CA LEU A 130 -8.36 8.96 -6.30
C LEU A 130 -9.11 10.11 -6.98
N SER A 131 -8.38 11.07 -7.53
CA SER A 131 -8.98 12.19 -8.29
C SER A 131 -9.79 11.69 -9.47
N GLN A 132 -9.26 10.74 -10.26
CA GLN A 132 -9.97 10.14 -11.38
C GLN A 132 -11.19 9.35 -10.94
N THR A 133 -11.14 8.68 -9.80
CA THR A 133 -12.28 7.95 -9.23
C THR A 133 -13.42 8.90 -8.86
N ILE A 134 -13.11 10.06 -8.31
CA ILE A 134 -14.09 11.10 -7.99
C ILE A 134 -14.76 11.61 -9.29
N VAL A 135 -13.98 11.89 -10.32
CA VAL A 135 -14.50 12.30 -11.63
C VAL A 135 -15.40 11.22 -12.23
N CYS A 136 -14.98 9.95 -12.21
CA CYS A 136 -15.78 8.84 -12.69
C CYS A 136 -17.11 8.70 -11.93
N GLY A 137 -17.08 8.87 -10.59
CA GLY A 137 -18.27 8.82 -9.75
C GLY A 137 -19.29 9.92 -10.06
N LYS A 138 -18.85 11.05 -10.57
CA LYS A 138 -19.73 12.20 -10.91
C LYS A 138 -20.20 12.22 -12.35
N HIS A 139 -19.39 11.71 -13.29
CA HIS A 139 -19.60 11.93 -14.73
C HIS A 139 -19.74 10.65 -15.55
N HIS A 140 -19.48 9.47 -14.98
CA HIS A 140 -19.50 8.19 -15.68
C HIS A 140 -20.59 7.28 -15.15
N SER A 141 -21.09 6.36 -16.03
CA SER A 141 -22.06 5.32 -15.65
C SER A 141 -21.42 4.31 -14.67
N VAL A 142 -22.28 3.60 -13.94
CA VAL A 142 -21.86 2.52 -13.01
C VAL A 142 -21.01 1.47 -13.73
N GLU A 143 -21.37 1.13 -14.97
CA GLU A 143 -20.62 0.18 -15.79
C GLU A 143 -19.17 0.63 -16.02
N LYS A 144 -18.94 1.89 -16.40
CA LYS A 144 -17.60 2.46 -16.59
C LYS A 144 -16.82 2.53 -15.29
N GLN A 145 -17.49 2.81 -14.17
CA GLN A 145 -16.88 2.79 -12.85
C GLN A 145 -16.41 1.39 -12.48
N SER A 146 -17.24 0.37 -12.71
CA SER A 146 -16.92 -1.04 -12.44
C SER A 146 -15.74 -1.52 -13.28
N MET A 147 -15.72 -1.21 -14.58
CA MET A 147 -14.60 -1.55 -15.45
C MET A 147 -13.29 -0.90 -14.99
N ARG A 148 -13.34 0.33 -14.54
CA ARG A 148 -12.17 1.02 -14.00
C ARG A 148 -11.61 0.30 -12.77
N TRP A 149 -12.47 -0.10 -11.82
CA TRP A 149 -12.04 -0.84 -10.63
C TRP A 149 -11.41 -2.18 -10.99
N MET A 150 -11.92 -2.89 -11.97
CA MET A 150 -11.32 -4.14 -12.45
C MET A 150 -9.94 -3.93 -13.06
N LEU A 151 -9.69 -2.82 -13.72
CA LEU A 151 -8.39 -2.50 -14.33
C LEU A 151 -7.33 -2.05 -13.31
N ILE A 152 -7.74 -1.48 -12.17
CA ILE A 152 -6.83 -1.05 -11.10
C ILE A 152 -6.34 -2.24 -10.26
N THR A 153 -7.13 -3.28 -10.19
CA THR A 153 -6.81 -4.50 -9.43
C THR A 153 -5.80 -5.36 -10.16
#